data_abeaa660c69c4c0b6fdd3e55a6937ce4
#
_entry.id   abeaa660c69c4c0b6fdd3e55a6937ce4
#
_cell.length_a   1.000
_cell.length_b   1.000
_cell.length_c   1.000
_cell.angle_alpha   90.00
_cell.angle_beta   90.00
_cell.angle_gamma   90.00
#
_symmetry.space_group_name_H-M   'P 1'
#
loop_
_entity.id
_entity.type
_entity.pdbx_description
1 polymer ?
#
loop_
_entity_poly.entity_id
_entity_poly.type
_entity_poly.pdbx_seq_one_letter_code
_entity_poly.pdbx_strand_id
1 'polypeptide(L)'
;MSIANLQVKLSRKLNIALTPKASKYMDRRPYPPGEHGPQKIRRGKMSDYKQQLLEKQRLRLQYNIREKQMRNYARKAVRKSGNPADNLVQALESRLDALVYRSGFAHTMPAARQFVSHGHIQVNGRKVDIPSCPVLPGDVVAVKTASRKIPAFVSAMEELVARPAPPYLERLEDGLSARLTRMPTREEVRVDCEFSKVIEYYAR
;
A
#
# COMPACT_ATOMS: atom_id res chain seq x y z
N MET A 1 -1.09 -8.70 -22.11
CA MET A 1 -0.13 -7.74 -21.43
C MET A 1 0.17 -8.28 -20.04
N SER A 2 1.45 -8.48 -19.70
CA SER A 2 1.85 -8.98 -18.36
C SER A 2 1.40 -8.01 -17.26
N ILE A 3 1.04 -8.52 -16.07
CA ILE A 3 0.67 -7.73 -14.88
C ILE A 3 1.77 -6.73 -14.53
N ALA A 4 3.04 -7.13 -14.64
CA ALA A 4 4.18 -6.25 -14.41
C ALA A 4 4.24 -5.05 -15.38
N ASN A 5 3.92 -5.27 -16.65
CA ASN A 5 3.89 -4.20 -17.65
C ASN A 5 2.69 -3.25 -17.42
N LEU A 6 1.57 -3.78 -16.93
CA LEU A 6 0.43 -2.95 -16.54
C LEU A 6 0.79 -2.02 -15.38
N GLN A 7 1.49 -2.52 -14.36
CA GLN A 7 1.93 -1.71 -13.22
C GLN A 7 2.90 -0.60 -13.65
N VAL A 8 3.85 -0.87 -14.53
CA VAL A 8 4.75 0.15 -15.11
C VAL A 8 3.95 1.23 -15.87
N LYS A 9 2.96 0.83 -16.67
CA LYS A 9 2.09 1.77 -17.39
C LYS A 9 1.29 2.66 -16.43
N LEU A 10 0.75 2.09 -15.36
CA LEU A 10 -0.01 2.82 -14.35
C LEU A 10 0.89 3.76 -13.53
N SER A 11 2.09 3.30 -13.15
CA SER A 11 3.09 4.13 -12.45
C SER A 11 3.44 5.38 -13.25
N ARG A 12 3.77 5.22 -14.52
CA ARG A 12 4.05 6.37 -15.42
C ARG A 12 2.86 7.30 -15.61
N LYS A 13 1.62 6.75 -15.65
CA LYS A 13 0.39 7.56 -15.77
C LYS A 13 0.15 8.44 -14.55
N LEU A 14 0.45 7.93 -13.37
CA LEU A 14 0.19 8.58 -12.08
C LEU A 14 1.40 9.29 -11.50
N ASN A 15 2.56 9.12 -12.13
CA ASN A 15 3.85 9.62 -11.65
C ASN A 15 4.19 9.11 -10.24
N ILE A 16 3.98 7.81 -9.99
CA ILE A 16 4.30 7.14 -8.71
C ILE A 16 4.93 5.78 -8.99
N ALA A 17 6.05 5.46 -8.35
CA ALA A 17 6.67 4.15 -8.45
C ALA A 17 5.92 3.11 -7.61
N LEU A 18 5.03 2.33 -8.23
CA LEU A 18 4.28 1.25 -7.56
C LEU A 18 5.13 0.00 -7.28
N THR A 19 6.23 -0.17 -7.99
CA THR A 19 7.16 -1.29 -7.84
C THR A 19 8.59 -0.84 -8.14
N PRO A 20 9.63 -1.53 -7.61
CA PRO A 20 11.03 -1.20 -7.93
C PRO A 20 11.32 -1.25 -9.45
N LYS A 21 10.69 -2.18 -10.16
CA LYS A 21 10.77 -2.24 -11.63
C LYS A 21 10.20 -0.97 -12.27
N ALA A 22 9.08 -0.47 -11.77
CA ALA A 22 8.44 0.73 -12.31
C ALA A 22 9.31 1.98 -12.11
N SER A 23 10.03 2.11 -10.98
CA SER A 23 10.98 3.20 -10.74
C SER A 23 12.02 3.27 -11.86
N LYS A 24 12.72 2.17 -12.16
CA LYS A 24 13.72 2.11 -13.25
C LYS A 24 13.17 2.53 -14.62
N TYR A 25 11.89 2.23 -14.89
CA TYR A 25 11.26 2.64 -16.15
C TYR A 25 10.83 4.12 -16.14
N MET A 26 10.49 4.67 -14.99
CA MET A 26 10.14 6.10 -14.85
C MET A 26 11.37 6.97 -15.05
N ASP A 27 12.54 6.56 -14.53
CA ASP A 27 13.81 7.26 -14.74
C ASP A 27 14.18 7.35 -16.24
N ARG A 28 13.96 6.25 -16.98
CA ARG A 28 14.23 6.20 -18.42
C ARG A 28 13.20 6.97 -19.26
N ARG A 29 11.94 7.00 -18.82
CA ARG A 29 10.81 7.58 -19.56
C ARG A 29 9.90 8.38 -18.63
N PRO A 30 10.29 9.60 -18.22
CA PRO A 30 9.58 10.41 -17.21
C PRO A 30 8.29 11.06 -17.70
N TYR A 31 7.68 10.51 -18.74
CA TYR A 31 6.46 11.03 -19.33
C TYR A 31 5.34 9.96 -19.31
N PRO A 32 4.06 10.38 -19.36
CA PRO A 32 2.93 9.46 -19.40
C PRO A 32 3.01 8.45 -20.54
N PRO A 33 2.40 7.27 -20.41
CA PRO A 33 2.42 6.26 -21.46
C PRO A 33 1.54 6.67 -22.66
N GLY A 34 1.86 6.10 -23.83
CA GLY A 34 1.15 6.29 -25.09
C GLY A 34 1.89 7.23 -26.03
N GLU A 35 1.43 7.29 -27.28
CA GLU A 35 2.01 8.06 -28.38
C GLU A 35 2.12 9.56 -28.02
N HIS A 36 1.05 10.11 -27.45
CA HIS A 36 1.01 11.52 -27.04
C HIS A 36 1.60 11.78 -25.65
N GLY A 37 2.25 10.78 -25.03
CA GLY A 37 2.85 10.90 -23.70
C GLY A 37 3.81 12.09 -23.57
N PRO A 38 4.82 12.22 -24.44
CA PRO A 38 5.80 13.31 -24.40
C PRO A 38 5.19 14.70 -24.55
N GLN A 39 4.14 14.83 -25.34
CA GLN A 39 3.46 16.10 -25.59
C GLN A 39 2.56 16.56 -24.44
N LYS A 40 2.13 15.63 -23.55
CA LYS A 40 1.24 15.93 -22.40
C LYS A 40 1.89 16.74 -21.29
N ILE A 41 3.20 16.86 -21.28
CA ILE A 41 3.95 17.65 -20.27
C ILE A 41 3.59 19.14 -20.36
N ARG A 42 3.15 19.63 -21.52
CA ARG A 42 2.84 21.04 -21.79
C ARG A 42 1.36 21.42 -21.62
N ARG A 43 0.50 20.57 -21.10
CA ARG A 43 -0.94 20.85 -21.00
C ARG A 43 -1.27 21.66 -19.75
N GLY A 44 -2.15 22.68 -19.95
CA GLY A 44 -2.60 23.65 -18.97
C GLY A 44 -3.22 23.07 -17.68
N LYS A 45 -3.74 23.93 -16.83
CA LYS A 45 -4.32 23.65 -15.51
C LYS A 45 -5.31 22.49 -15.57
N MET A 46 -5.09 21.50 -14.71
CA MET A 46 -6.04 20.37 -14.58
C MET A 46 -7.30 20.82 -13.83
N SER A 47 -8.48 20.32 -14.25
CA SER A 47 -9.72 20.53 -13.51
C SER A 47 -9.65 19.84 -12.13
N ASP A 48 -10.37 20.39 -11.16
CA ASP A 48 -10.43 19.85 -9.79
C ASP A 48 -10.89 18.39 -9.76
N TYR A 49 -11.92 18.06 -10.54
CA TYR A 49 -12.37 16.69 -10.71
C TYR A 49 -11.24 15.75 -11.15
N LYS A 50 -10.43 16.17 -12.12
CA LYS A 50 -9.32 15.35 -12.63
C LYS A 50 -8.23 15.20 -11.58
N GLN A 51 -7.93 16.23 -10.80
CA GLN A 51 -6.98 16.14 -9.69
C GLN A 51 -7.47 15.14 -8.64
N GLN A 52 -8.71 15.27 -8.17
CA GLN A 52 -9.34 14.34 -7.22
C GLN A 52 -9.35 12.90 -7.74
N LEU A 53 -9.68 12.70 -9.02
CA LEU A 53 -9.65 11.39 -9.66
C LEU A 53 -8.24 10.78 -9.68
N LEU A 54 -7.21 11.57 -9.97
CA LEU A 54 -5.83 11.09 -9.98
C LEU A 54 -5.37 10.72 -8.57
N GLU A 55 -5.65 11.54 -7.56
CA GLU A 55 -5.30 11.24 -6.17
C GLU A 55 -6.00 9.95 -5.69
N LYS A 56 -7.28 9.78 -5.99
CA LYS A 56 -8.00 8.55 -5.71
C LYS A 56 -7.35 7.33 -6.40
N GLN A 57 -6.94 7.46 -7.65
CA GLN A 57 -6.26 6.38 -8.38
C GLN A 57 -4.87 6.09 -7.79
N ARG A 58 -4.12 7.11 -7.36
CA ARG A 58 -2.83 6.99 -6.67
C ARG A 58 -3.00 6.15 -5.42
N LEU A 59 -3.89 6.55 -4.52
CA LEU A 59 -4.14 5.86 -3.27
C LEU A 59 -4.57 4.41 -3.50
N ARG A 60 -5.55 4.19 -4.38
CA ARG A 60 -6.08 2.87 -4.69
C ARG A 60 -5.00 1.89 -5.21
N LEU A 61 -4.11 2.37 -6.06
CA LEU A 61 -3.08 1.52 -6.66
C LEU A 61 -1.90 1.25 -5.72
N GLN A 62 -1.55 2.21 -4.85
CA GLN A 62 -0.52 2.00 -3.84
C GLN A 62 -0.93 0.88 -2.85
N TYR A 63 -2.20 0.83 -2.43
CA TYR A 63 -2.73 -0.26 -1.59
C TYR A 63 -3.22 -1.49 -2.38
N ASN A 64 -3.10 -1.50 -3.69
CA ASN A 64 -3.54 -2.60 -4.56
C ASN A 64 -4.98 -3.07 -4.27
N ILE A 65 -5.91 -2.15 -4.06
CA ILE A 65 -7.32 -2.42 -3.75
C ILE A 65 -8.25 -2.11 -4.92
N ARG A 66 -9.42 -2.77 -4.94
CA ARG A 66 -10.46 -2.54 -5.95
C ARG A 66 -11.29 -1.30 -5.62
N GLU A 67 -11.89 -0.69 -6.64
CA GLU A 67 -12.72 0.53 -6.51
C GLU A 67 -13.84 0.38 -5.48
N LYS A 68 -14.56 -0.74 -5.50
CA LYS A 68 -15.63 -1.03 -4.54
C LYS A 68 -15.12 -1.03 -3.09
N GLN A 69 -13.94 -1.61 -2.85
CA GLN A 69 -13.33 -1.62 -1.52
C GLN A 69 -12.93 -0.20 -1.09
N MET A 70 -12.29 0.56 -1.99
CA MET A 70 -11.87 1.94 -1.71
C MET A 70 -13.07 2.83 -1.35
N ARG A 71 -14.16 2.74 -2.12
CA ARG A 71 -15.42 3.44 -1.82
C ARG A 71 -15.95 3.07 -0.43
N ASN A 72 -15.92 1.79 -0.06
CA ASN A 72 -16.38 1.35 1.25
C ASN A 72 -15.50 1.90 2.39
N TYR A 73 -14.17 1.94 2.22
CA TYR A 73 -13.27 2.56 3.19
C TYR A 73 -13.52 4.05 3.34
N ALA A 74 -13.66 4.79 2.24
CA ALA A 74 -13.98 6.22 2.27
C ALA A 74 -15.31 6.50 2.97
N ARG A 75 -16.37 5.73 2.66
CA ARG A 75 -17.68 5.87 3.34
C ARG A 75 -17.60 5.59 4.86
N LYS A 76 -16.85 4.56 5.26
CA LYS A 76 -16.63 4.26 6.68
C LYS A 76 -15.85 5.37 7.37
N ALA A 77 -14.82 5.90 6.72
CA ALA A 77 -13.99 6.99 7.24
C ALA A 77 -14.78 8.27 7.50
N VAL A 78 -15.69 8.63 6.60
CA VAL A 78 -16.57 9.81 6.76
C VAL A 78 -17.59 9.61 7.90
N ARG A 79 -18.07 8.38 8.11
CA ARG A 79 -19.07 8.07 9.17
C ARG A 79 -18.44 8.00 10.57
N LYS A 80 -17.15 7.72 10.66
CA LYS A 80 -16.45 7.63 11.94
C LYS A 80 -16.15 9.04 12.46
N SER A 81 -16.29 9.26 13.77
CA SER A 81 -15.92 10.52 14.43
C SER A 81 -14.43 10.87 14.18
N GLY A 82 -14.13 12.17 14.13
CA GLY A 82 -12.78 12.69 13.89
C GLY A 82 -12.54 13.08 12.43
N ASN A 83 -11.27 13.26 12.06
CA ASN A 83 -10.89 13.66 10.72
C ASN A 83 -11.05 12.49 9.71
N PRO A 84 -11.89 12.63 8.66
CA PRO A 84 -12.10 11.56 7.70
C PRO A 84 -10.83 11.11 6.97
N ALA A 85 -9.87 12.00 6.74
CA ALA A 85 -8.59 11.65 6.10
C ALA A 85 -7.76 10.73 7.00
N ASP A 86 -7.67 11.02 8.29
CA ASP A 86 -6.94 10.20 9.27
C ASP A 86 -7.64 8.86 9.48
N ASN A 87 -8.96 8.85 9.56
CA ASN A 87 -9.77 7.63 9.64
C ASN A 87 -9.55 6.72 8.42
N LEU A 88 -9.41 7.31 7.22
CA LEU A 88 -9.12 6.57 5.99
C LEU A 88 -7.72 5.95 6.03
N VAL A 89 -6.71 6.71 6.44
CA VAL A 89 -5.33 6.22 6.60
C VAL A 89 -5.29 5.05 7.58
N GLN A 90 -5.87 5.21 8.77
CA GLN A 90 -5.93 4.16 9.77
C GLN A 90 -6.61 2.89 9.25
N ALA A 91 -7.74 3.03 8.54
CA ALA A 91 -8.47 1.90 7.98
C ALA A 91 -7.72 1.18 6.85
N LEU A 92 -6.84 1.88 6.11
CA LEU A 92 -6.01 1.29 5.06
C LEU A 92 -4.74 0.64 5.62
N GLU A 93 -4.10 1.27 6.60
CA GLU A 93 -2.89 0.74 7.23
C GLU A 93 -3.16 -0.40 8.23
N SER A 94 -4.36 -0.47 8.81
CA SER A 94 -4.75 -1.60 9.66
C SER A 94 -5.01 -2.91 8.90
N ARG A 95 -4.99 -2.90 7.58
CA ARG A 95 -5.16 -4.11 6.76
C ARG A 95 -3.95 -5.03 6.89
N LEU A 96 -4.20 -6.32 6.94
CA LEU A 96 -3.13 -7.32 7.08
C LEU A 96 -2.11 -7.27 5.93
N ASP A 97 -2.56 -7.10 4.66
CA ASP A 97 -1.66 -6.97 3.51
C ASP A 97 -0.78 -5.70 3.60
N ALA A 98 -1.33 -4.59 4.10
CA ALA A 98 -0.57 -3.37 4.32
C ALA A 98 0.49 -3.56 5.41
N LEU A 99 0.14 -4.16 6.55
CA LEU A 99 1.08 -4.41 7.64
C LEU A 99 2.20 -5.38 7.23
N VAL A 100 1.92 -6.44 6.49
CA VAL A 100 2.93 -7.37 5.94
C VAL A 100 3.94 -6.61 5.05
N TYR A 101 3.45 -5.67 4.24
CA TYR A 101 4.31 -4.83 3.41
C TYR A 101 5.12 -3.83 4.25
N ARG A 102 4.49 -3.15 5.23
CA ARG A 102 5.15 -2.16 6.10
C ARG A 102 6.16 -2.80 7.05
N SER A 103 5.89 -4.01 7.52
CA SER A 103 6.86 -4.80 8.31
C SER A 103 8.09 -5.22 7.49
N GLY A 104 8.00 -5.15 6.14
CA GLY A 104 9.07 -5.51 5.24
C GLY A 104 9.10 -6.99 4.86
N PHE A 105 8.10 -7.80 5.26
CA PHE A 105 8.02 -9.22 4.89
C PHE A 105 7.75 -9.45 3.39
N ALA A 106 7.40 -8.40 2.67
CA ALA A 106 7.23 -8.41 1.22
C ALA A 106 7.79 -7.13 0.59
N HIS A 107 8.40 -7.26 -0.59
CA HIS A 107 8.98 -6.13 -1.33
C HIS A 107 7.94 -5.22 -1.99
N THR A 108 6.71 -5.72 -2.21
CA THR A 108 5.64 -4.97 -2.87
C THR A 108 4.27 -5.29 -2.27
N MET A 109 3.32 -4.35 -2.36
CA MET A 109 1.93 -4.58 -1.92
C MET A 109 1.25 -5.77 -2.61
N PRO A 110 1.41 -6.02 -3.93
CA PRO A 110 0.89 -7.24 -4.55
C PRO A 110 1.49 -8.52 -3.99
N ALA A 111 2.80 -8.54 -3.68
CA ALA A 111 3.44 -9.70 -3.05
C ALA A 111 2.93 -9.93 -1.62
N ALA A 112 2.79 -8.88 -0.81
CA ALA A 112 2.20 -8.96 0.52
C ALA A 112 0.79 -9.58 0.47
N ARG A 113 -0.04 -9.08 -0.44
CA ARG A 113 -1.39 -9.62 -0.66
C ARG A 113 -1.37 -11.10 -1.05
N GLN A 114 -0.43 -11.50 -1.90
CA GLN A 114 -0.26 -12.90 -2.33
C GLN A 114 0.16 -13.78 -1.15
N PHE A 115 1.12 -13.35 -0.32
CA PHE A 115 1.56 -14.11 0.84
C PHE A 115 0.44 -14.32 1.86
N VAL A 116 -0.39 -13.31 2.11
CA VAL A 116 -1.57 -13.46 2.96
C VAL A 116 -2.55 -14.46 2.33
N SER A 117 -2.94 -14.27 1.07
CA SER A 117 -3.94 -15.13 0.39
C SER A 117 -3.49 -16.59 0.27
N HIS A 118 -2.17 -16.85 0.19
CA HIS A 118 -1.61 -18.20 0.18
C HIS A 118 -1.45 -18.80 1.59
N GLY A 119 -1.80 -18.04 2.64
CA GLY A 119 -1.80 -18.53 4.03
C GLY A 119 -0.41 -18.70 4.63
N HIS A 120 0.56 -17.86 4.20
CA HIS A 120 1.90 -17.81 4.79
C HIS A 120 1.96 -16.93 6.03
N ILE A 121 0.91 -16.17 6.34
CA ILE A 121 0.85 -15.19 7.43
C ILE A 121 -0.07 -15.69 8.55
N GLN A 122 0.31 -15.37 9.77
CA GLN A 122 -0.44 -15.62 10.99
C GLN A 122 -0.67 -14.30 11.73
N VAL A 123 -1.80 -14.20 12.42
CA VAL A 123 -2.10 -13.13 13.39
C VAL A 123 -2.35 -13.79 14.73
N ASN A 124 -1.60 -13.40 15.75
CA ASN A 124 -1.65 -14.00 17.09
C ASN A 124 -1.58 -15.55 17.06
N GLY A 125 -0.69 -16.10 16.24
CA GLY A 125 -0.47 -17.54 16.08
C GLY A 125 -1.52 -18.27 15.21
N ARG A 126 -2.60 -17.58 14.77
CA ARG A 126 -3.65 -18.17 13.91
C ARG A 126 -3.43 -17.82 12.45
N LYS A 127 -3.55 -18.79 11.55
CA LYS A 127 -3.49 -18.56 10.11
C LYS A 127 -4.63 -17.64 9.68
N VAL A 128 -4.28 -16.58 8.93
CA VAL A 128 -5.24 -15.65 8.30
C VAL A 128 -4.89 -15.51 6.82
N ASP A 129 -5.86 -15.78 5.94
CA ASP A 129 -5.71 -15.74 4.48
C ASP A 129 -6.52 -14.61 3.82
N ILE A 130 -7.10 -13.72 4.63
CA ILE A 130 -7.90 -12.58 4.18
C ILE A 130 -7.04 -11.30 4.21
N PRO A 131 -6.59 -10.75 3.05
CA PRO A 131 -5.74 -9.57 3.00
C PRO A 131 -6.35 -8.31 3.63
N SER A 132 -7.68 -8.20 3.63
CA SER A 132 -8.40 -7.07 4.21
C SER A 132 -8.75 -7.26 5.69
N CYS A 133 -8.26 -8.31 6.33
CA CYS A 133 -8.45 -8.53 7.78
C CYS A 133 -7.90 -7.31 8.54
N PRO A 134 -8.70 -6.66 9.39
CA PRO A 134 -8.20 -5.57 10.22
C PRO A 134 -7.35 -6.15 11.35
N VAL A 135 -6.19 -5.56 11.57
CA VAL A 135 -5.28 -5.85 12.69
C VAL A 135 -5.38 -4.69 13.67
N LEU A 136 -5.47 -5.00 14.95
CA LEU A 136 -5.63 -4.03 16.02
C LEU A 136 -4.30 -3.77 16.75
N PRO A 137 -4.14 -2.62 17.44
CA PRO A 137 -3.02 -2.40 18.31
C PRO A 137 -2.89 -3.52 19.35
N GLY A 138 -1.67 -4.03 19.52
CA GLY A 138 -1.35 -5.20 20.35
C GLY A 138 -1.24 -6.51 19.58
N ASP A 139 -1.85 -6.63 18.41
CA ASP A 139 -1.77 -7.84 17.60
C ASP A 139 -0.36 -8.07 17.03
N VAL A 140 0.03 -9.32 16.95
CA VAL A 140 1.30 -9.78 16.38
C VAL A 140 1.04 -10.43 15.02
N VAL A 141 1.64 -9.88 13.99
CA VAL A 141 1.65 -10.43 12.62
C VAL A 141 2.96 -11.18 12.41
N ALA A 142 2.92 -12.44 12.02
CA ALA A 142 4.11 -13.29 11.85
C ALA A 142 4.05 -14.10 10.57
N VAL A 143 5.22 -14.42 10.01
CA VAL A 143 5.35 -15.43 8.95
C VAL A 143 5.29 -16.82 9.58
N LYS A 144 4.42 -17.69 9.04
CA LYS A 144 4.28 -19.09 9.47
C LYS A 144 5.64 -19.80 9.43
N THR A 145 5.99 -20.54 10.48
CA THR A 145 7.29 -21.21 10.62
C THR A 145 7.66 -22.06 9.40
N ALA A 146 6.72 -22.86 8.88
CA ALA A 146 6.94 -23.67 7.68
C ALA A 146 7.23 -22.86 6.41
N SER A 147 6.84 -21.58 6.38
CA SER A 147 7.01 -20.69 5.22
C SER A 147 8.31 -19.86 5.30
N ARG A 148 8.99 -19.79 6.43
CA ARG A 148 10.21 -19.00 6.63
C ARG A 148 11.37 -19.39 5.71
N LYS A 149 11.39 -20.64 5.24
CA LYS A 149 12.40 -21.16 4.31
C LYS A 149 12.17 -20.76 2.84
N ILE A 150 11.05 -20.13 2.53
CA ILE A 150 10.76 -19.67 1.16
C ILE A 150 11.75 -18.53 0.79
N PRO A 151 12.41 -18.60 -0.38
CA PRO A 151 13.43 -17.63 -0.78
C PRO A 151 13.01 -16.16 -0.67
N ALA A 152 11.73 -15.87 -0.93
CA ALA A 152 11.20 -14.51 -0.81
C ALA A 152 11.22 -13.95 0.62
N PHE A 153 11.02 -14.79 1.64
CA PHE A 153 11.12 -14.37 3.04
C PHE A 153 12.57 -14.32 3.52
N VAL A 154 13.44 -15.20 3.01
CA VAL A 154 14.88 -15.15 3.30
C VAL A 154 15.48 -13.86 2.76
N SER A 155 15.22 -13.52 1.50
CA SER A 155 15.66 -12.25 0.89
C SER A 155 15.06 -11.02 1.63
N ALA A 156 13.80 -11.10 2.07
CA ALA A 156 13.20 -10.04 2.85
C ALA A 156 13.94 -9.83 4.19
N MET A 157 14.33 -10.89 4.88
CA MET A 157 15.10 -10.79 6.13
C MET A 157 16.44 -10.06 5.95
N GLU A 158 17.17 -10.36 4.87
CA GLU A 158 18.43 -9.69 4.56
C GLU A 158 18.25 -8.19 4.34
N GLU A 159 17.20 -7.79 3.65
CA GLU A 159 16.88 -6.37 3.41
C GLU A 159 16.29 -5.64 4.63
N LEU A 160 15.68 -6.38 5.59
CA LEU A 160 15.10 -5.80 6.81
C LEU A 160 16.14 -5.07 7.67
N VAL A 161 17.40 -5.51 7.64
CA VAL A 161 18.51 -4.89 8.38
C VAL A 161 18.72 -3.44 7.89
N ALA A 162 18.57 -3.20 6.58
CA ALA A 162 18.79 -1.88 5.97
C ALA A 162 17.54 -0.97 6.00
N ARG A 163 16.35 -1.50 6.32
CA ARG A 163 15.10 -0.74 6.25
C ARG A 163 14.46 -0.59 7.63
N PRO A 164 14.48 0.61 8.24
CA PRO A 164 13.87 0.84 9.56
C PRO A 164 12.36 0.57 9.50
N ALA A 165 11.82 -0.03 10.56
CA ALA A 165 10.38 -0.19 10.72
C ALA A 165 9.71 1.18 10.91
N PRO A 166 8.45 1.35 10.47
CA PRO A 166 7.67 2.52 10.83
C PRO A 166 7.46 2.60 12.36
N PRO A 167 7.31 3.82 12.95
CA PRO A 167 7.27 4.00 14.41
C PRO A 167 6.04 3.37 15.09
N TYR A 168 5.03 2.98 14.35
CA TYR A 168 3.84 2.28 14.84
C TYR A 168 3.95 0.75 14.77
N LEU A 169 5.09 0.21 14.25
CA LEU A 169 5.38 -1.22 14.15
C LEU A 169 6.67 -1.56 14.89
N GLU A 170 6.59 -2.51 15.79
CA GLU A 170 7.73 -3.09 16.50
C GLU A 170 8.07 -4.45 15.87
N ARG A 171 9.28 -4.60 15.32
CA ARG A 171 9.77 -5.90 14.86
C ARG A 171 10.27 -6.70 16.05
N LEU A 172 9.91 -7.98 16.08
CA LEU A 172 10.39 -8.91 17.11
C LEU A 172 11.73 -9.52 16.69
N GLU A 173 12.44 -10.08 17.66
CA GLU A 173 13.82 -10.62 17.50
C GLU A 173 13.95 -11.71 16.41
N ASP A 174 12.87 -12.44 16.13
CA ASP A 174 12.86 -13.47 15.10
C ASP A 174 12.90 -12.93 13.64
N GLY A 175 12.88 -11.61 13.45
CA GLY A 175 12.96 -10.91 12.17
C GLY A 175 11.74 -11.09 11.24
N LEU A 176 10.87 -12.04 11.49
CA LEU A 176 9.69 -12.35 10.67
C LEU A 176 8.37 -12.25 11.45
N SER A 177 8.41 -11.54 12.58
CA SER A 177 7.23 -11.15 13.35
C SER A 177 7.27 -9.65 13.66
N ALA A 178 6.11 -9.01 13.65
CA ALA A 178 5.96 -7.60 13.97
C ALA A 178 4.68 -7.38 14.77
N ARG A 179 4.74 -6.50 15.76
CA ARG A 179 3.61 -6.07 16.58
C ARG A 179 3.13 -4.71 16.13
N LEU A 180 1.84 -4.54 15.98
CA LEU A 180 1.23 -3.22 15.82
C LEU A 180 1.11 -2.57 17.20
N THR A 181 1.90 -1.53 17.50
CA THR A 181 1.91 -0.88 18.82
C THR A 181 0.77 0.11 18.97
N ARG A 182 0.49 0.89 17.94
CA ARG A 182 -0.58 1.88 17.90
C ARG A 182 -1.08 2.10 16.47
N MET A 183 -2.22 2.77 16.32
CA MET A 183 -2.67 3.19 15.00
C MET A 183 -1.73 4.27 14.43
N PRO A 184 -1.40 4.20 13.12
CA PRO A 184 -0.55 5.19 12.48
C PRO A 184 -1.22 6.55 12.38
N THR A 185 -0.42 7.61 12.47
CA THR A 185 -0.81 8.94 12.07
C THR A 185 -0.56 9.15 10.58
N ARG A 186 -1.22 10.16 9.98
CA ARG A 186 -1.08 10.46 8.56
C ARG A 186 0.36 10.77 8.15
N GLU A 187 1.11 11.44 9.02
CA GLU A 187 2.49 11.89 8.76
C GLU A 187 3.50 10.73 8.74
N GLU A 188 3.20 9.65 9.47
CA GLU A 188 4.05 8.48 9.55
C GLU A 188 3.92 7.54 8.35
N VAL A 189 2.82 7.68 7.62
CA VAL A 189 2.51 6.81 6.49
C VAL A 189 3.11 7.37 5.21
N ARG A 190 4.09 6.66 4.66
CA ARG A 190 4.75 7.01 3.40
C ARG A 190 3.86 6.65 2.21
N VAL A 191 2.86 7.49 1.95
CA VAL A 191 1.94 7.36 0.81
C VAL A 191 1.91 8.69 0.07
N ASP A 192 2.27 8.65 -1.20
CA ASP A 192 2.27 9.82 -2.08
C ASP A 192 0.84 10.09 -2.58
N CYS A 193 0.04 10.76 -1.73
CA CYS A 193 -1.37 11.05 -2.02
C CYS A 193 -1.91 12.17 -1.13
N GLU A 194 -2.76 13.00 -1.70
CA GLU A 194 -3.53 14.02 -0.99
C GLU A 194 -4.88 13.45 -0.55
N PHE A 195 -4.95 12.95 0.69
CA PHE A 195 -6.13 12.25 1.23
C PHE A 195 -7.39 13.10 1.24
N SER A 196 -7.29 14.42 1.46
CA SER A 196 -8.43 15.33 1.44
C SER A 196 -9.15 15.30 0.09
N LYS A 197 -8.40 15.34 -1.02
CA LYS A 197 -8.97 15.24 -2.38
C LYS A 197 -9.64 13.89 -2.64
N VAL A 198 -9.16 12.82 -2.01
CA VAL A 198 -9.80 11.50 -2.12
C VAL A 198 -11.15 11.50 -1.40
N ILE A 199 -11.23 12.08 -0.21
CA ILE A 199 -12.51 12.22 0.52
C ILE A 199 -13.48 13.08 -0.27
N GLU A 200 -13.06 14.23 -0.78
CA GLU A 200 -13.88 15.11 -1.63
C GLU A 200 -14.41 14.39 -2.87
N TYR A 201 -13.60 13.55 -3.51
CA TYR A 201 -14.03 12.74 -4.66
C TYR A 201 -15.20 11.83 -4.34
N TYR A 202 -15.22 11.22 -3.14
CA TYR A 202 -16.29 10.31 -2.71
C TYR A 202 -17.46 11.00 -1.99
N ALA A 203 -17.33 12.27 -1.63
CA ALA A 203 -18.38 13.07 -1.01
C ALA A 203 -19.39 13.63 -2.03
N ARG A 204 -19.09 13.54 -3.32
CA ARG A 204 -19.94 13.96 -4.44
C ARG A 204 -21.09 13.02 -4.72
#